data_0b48a27a1373c571d7518bb07704cde4
#
_entry.id   0b48a27a1373c571d7518bb07704cde4
#
_cell.length_a   1.000
_cell.length_b   1.000
_cell.length_c   1.000
_cell.angle_alpha   90.00
_cell.angle_beta   90.00
_cell.angle_gamma   90.00
#
_symmetry.space_group_name_H-M   'P 1'
#
loop_
_entity.id
_entity.type
_entity.pdbx_description
1 polymer ?
#
loop_
_entity_poly.entity_id
_entity_poly.type
_entity_poly.pdbx_seq_one_letter_code
_entity_poly.pdbx_strand_id
1 'polypeptide(L)'
;MAGSIRICLIAEGCTGDLITCVSSITKHTQSPISIYANGKNNWIAEDLFDPNQVSLTQEKNPLGWGNIVNHFLNTFTEDYLVIMDPSTTFNSDPIPQTLSTLSSGYQGVGWKGGLVNLEDEWRSTDDKGAGEVDVLFSYFMAIDRKFALKIGGANPSAKYYRNADMELSLAMRAAGGKLMQIDLPLEQGRHHGYYDTDPDYRDKNSRKNYQRILDRFRGKNEILCERR
;
A
#
# COMPACT_ATOMS: atom_id res chain seq x y z
N MET A 1 15.71 -1.06 19.65
CA MET A 1 14.46 -0.29 19.74
C MET A 1 13.63 -0.67 18.51
N ALA A 2 12.32 -0.92 18.68
CA ALA A 2 11.44 -1.10 17.53
C ALA A 2 11.44 0.20 16.71
N GLY A 3 11.50 0.11 15.38
CA GLY A 3 11.47 1.27 14.51
C GLY A 3 10.14 2.03 14.60
N SER A 4 10.15 3.30 14.19
CA SER A 4 8.94 4.14 14.12
C SER A 4 8.12 3.80 12.87
N ILE A 5 6.79 3.87 12.97
CA ILE A 5 5.87 3.54 11.88
C ILE A 5 4.72 4.54 11.79
N ARG A 6 4.30 4.89 10.57
CA ARG A 6 3.16 5.76 10.26
C ARG A 6 2.19 5.06 9.32
N ILE A 7 0.90 5.25 9.53
CA ILE A 7 -0.16 4.74 8.65
C ILE A 7 -0.55 5.82 7.66
N CYS A 8 -0.48 5.51 6.37
CA CYS A 8 -0.70 6.42 5.25
C CYS A 8 -1.89 5.94 4.42
N LEU A 9 -2.98 6.69 4.44
CA LEU A 9 -4.23 6.41 3.74
C LEU A 9 -4.34 7.27 2.49
N ILE A 10 -4.67 6.65 1.35
CA ILE A 10 -4.97 7.36 0.11
C ILE A 10 -6.48 7.32 -0.10
N ALA A 11 -7.15 8.45 0.09
CA ALA A 11 -8.60 8.53 -0.05
C ALA A 11 -8.98 8.97 -1.47
N GLU A 12 -9.59 8.05 -2.22
CA GLU A 12 -10.15 8.28 -3.55
C GLU A 12 -11.63 7.85 -3.54
N GLY A 13 -12.55 8.74 -3.11
CA GLY A 13 -13.99 8.45 -3.05
C GLY A 13 -14.54 8.47 -1.63
N CYS A 14 -15.20 7.42 -1.20
CA CYS A 14 -16.14 7.40 -0.10
C CYS A 14 -15.57 7.80 1.28
N THR A 15 -16.04 8.92 1.79
CA THR A 15 -15.70 9.43 3.14
C THR A 15 -16.16 8.47 4.26
N GLY A 16 -17.25 7.72 4.06
CA GLY A 16 -17.78 6.80 5.07
C GLY A 16 -16.82 5.65 5.38
N ASP A 17 -16.20 5.06 4.36
CA ASP A 17 -15.20 3.99 4.55
C ASP A 17 -13.97 4.55 5.29
N LEU A 18 -13.54 5.76 4.91
CA LEU A 18 -12.40 6.43 5.55
C LEU A 18 -12.66 6.69 7.04
N ILE A 19 -13.85 7.18 7.42
CA ILE A 19 -14.22 7.40 8.82
C ILE A 19 -14.17 6.09 9.60
N THR A 20 -14.74 5.03 9.06
CA THR A 20 -14.74 3.71 9.69
C THR A 20 -13.32 3.18 9.86
N CYS A 21 -12.50 3.30 8.83
CA CYS A 21 -11.08 2.91 8.84
C CYS A 21 -10.31 3.67 9.94
N VAL A 22 -10.33 5.01 9.93
CA VAL A 22 -9.62 5.85 10.90
C VAL A 22 -10.10 5.56 12.32
N SER A 23 -11.41 5.44 12.52
CA SER A 23 -11.97 5.10 13.84
C SER A 23 -11.48 3.75 14.34
N SER A 24 -11.35 2.75 13.47
CA SER A 24 -10.81 1.45 13.83
C SER A 24 -9.31 1.52 14.20
N ILE A 25 -8.53 2.30 13.44
CA ILE A 25 -7.10 2.48 13.70
C ILE A 25 -6.89 3.16 15.06
N THR A 26 -7.53 4.30 15.29
CA THR A 26 -7.37 5.10 16.53
C THR A 26 -7.83 4.35 17.78
N LYS A 27 -8.77 3.42 17.63
CA LYS A 27 -9.22 2.55 18.72
C LYS A 27 -8.14 1.54 19.14
N HIS A 28 -7.30 1.08 18.23
CA HIS A 28 -6.41 -0.06 18.46
C HIS A 28 -4.93 0.29 18.53
N THR A 29 -4.48 1.41 17.97
CA THR A 29 -3.07 1.82 18.00
C THR A 29 -2.91 3.33 18.19
N GLN A 30 -1.74 3.74 18.68
CA GLN A 30 -1.32 5.14 18.81
C GLN A 30 -0.40 5.58 17.63
N SER A 31 -0.27 4.75 16.61
CA SER A 31 0.54 5.12 15.44
C SER A 31 -0.03 6.33 14.74
N PRO A 32 0.79 7.34 14.36
CA PRO A 32 0.32 8.51 13.65
C PRO A 32 -0.30 8.13 12.30
N ILE A 33 -1.38 8.81 11.93
CA ILE A 33 -2.11 8.58 10.69
C ILE A 33 -1.91 9.78 9.77
N SER A 34 -1.72 9.54 8.49
CA SER A 34 -1.72 10.58 7.46
C SER A 34 -2.68 10.20 6.35
N ILE A 35 -3.56 11.13 6.01
CA ILE A 35 -4.55 10.97 4.96
C ILE A 35 -4.17 11.88 3.80
N TYR A 36 -4.17 11.36 2.59
CA TYR A 36 -4.09 12.13 1.36
C TYR A 36 -5.43 12.03 0.61
N ALA A 37 -6.20 13.12 0.63
CA ALA A 37 -7.46 13.21 -0.12
C ALA A 37 -7.16 13.65 -1.57
N ASN A 38 -7.33 12.70 -2.50
CA ASN A 38 -6.88 12.82 -3.88
C ASN A 38 -8.03 13.18 -4.83
N GLY A 39 -8.15 14.45 -5.19
CA GLY A 39 -9.09 14.94 -6.19
C GLY A 39 -10.31 15.68 -5.65
N LYS A 40 -11.04 16.33 -6.54
CA LYS A 40 -12.11 17.29 -6.24
C LYS A 40 -13.28 16.74 -5.42
N ASN A 41 -13.60 15.47 -5.63
CA ASN A 41 -14.77 14.84 -5.02
C ASN A 41 -14.44 14.19 -3.66
N ASN A 42 -13.20 14.34 -3.19
CA ASN A 42 -12.70 13.71 -1.99
C ASN A 42 -12.40 14.73 -0.88
N TRP A 43 -13.08 15.89 -0.95
CA TRP A 43 -12.89 16.91 0.08
C TRP A 43 -13.42 16.42 1.43
N ILE A 44 -12.54 16.45 2.42
CA ILE A 44 -12.79 16.02 3.79
C ILE A 44 -12.83 17.27 4.67
N ALA A 45 -13.81 17.37 5.57
CA ALA A 45 -13.85 18.46 6.53
C ALA A 45 -12.63 18.38 7.46
N GLU A 46 -11.96 19.52 7.68
CA GLU A 46 -10.70 19.57 8.45
C GLU A 46 -10.89 19.20 9.93
N ASP A 47 -12.10 19.40 10.46
CA ASP A 47 -12.51 19.08 11.83
C ASP A 47 -13.05 17.64 12.00
N LEU A 48 -13.02 16.82 10.93
CA LEU A 48 -13.55 15.45 10.96
C LEU A 48 -12.72 14.51 11.86
N PHE A 49 -11.43 14.79 11.98
CA PHE A 49 -10.49 13.96 12.73
C PHE A 49 -9.69 14.77 13.74
N ASP A 50 -9.24 14.12 14.82
CA ASP A 50 -8.34 14.75 15.80
C ASP A 50 -6.98 15.10 15.15
N PRO A 51 -6.62 16.40 15.03
CA PRO A 51 -5.38 16.82 14.39
C PRO A 51 -4.10 16.38 15.12
N ASN A 52 -4.21 15.94 16.38
CA ASN A 52 -3.08 15.41 17.12
C ASN A 52 -2.71 13.96 16.67
N GLN A 53 -3.67 13.24 16.09
CA GLN A 53 -3.48 11.85 15.63
C GLN A 53 -3.46 11.73 14.12
N VAL A 54 -4.21 12.59 13.42
CA VAL A 54 -4.44 12.49 11.98
C VAL A 54 -3.99 13.77 11.28
N SER A 55 -3.03 13.65 10.40
CA SER A 55 -2.67 14.73 9.45
C SER A 55 -3.43 14.55 8.14
N LEU A 56 -3.99 15.64 7.61
CA LEU A 56 -4.77 15.64 6.37
C LEU A 56 -4.09 16.52 5.32
N THR A 57 -3.82 15.94 4.16
CA THR A 57 -3.41 16.66 2.95
C THR A 57 -4.52 16.56 1.92
N GLN A 58 -4.92 17.67 1.33
CA GLN A 58 -6.01 17.74 0.36
C GLN A 58 -5.56 18.43 -0.93
N GLU A 59 -5.79 17.78 -2.06
CA GLU A 59 -5.45 18.33 -3.37
C GLU A 59 -6.65 18.28 -4.32
N LYS A 60 -6.93 19.43 -4.98
CA LYS A 60 -8.03 19.54 -5.96
C LYS A 60 -7.74 18.76 -7.24
N ASN A 61 -6.46 18.68 -7.63
CA ASN A 61 -6.04 17.97 -8.83
C ASN A 61 -5.44 16.63 -8.40
N PRO A 62 -5.95 15.50 -8.90
CA PRO A 62 -5.45 14.20 -8.50
C PRO A 62 -3.99 14.00 -8.94
N LEU A 63 -3.13 13.68 -7.97
CA LEU A 63 -1.71 13.37 -8.25
C LEU A 63 -1.51 11.96 -8.81
N GLY A 64 -2.39 11.05 -8.44
CA GLY A 64 -2.28 9.62 -8.70
C GLY A 64 -1.42 8.90 -7.66
N TRP A 65 -1.70 7.61 -7.51
CA TRP A 65 -1.21 6.75 -6.43
C TRP A 65 0.31 6.80 -6.25
N GLY A 66 1.07 6.65 -7.33
CA GLY A 66 2.54 6.62 -7.24
C GLY A 66 3.14 7.94 -6.72
N ASN A 67 2.61 9.08 -7.15
CA ASN A 67 3.06 10.38 -6.65
C ASN A 67 2.68 10.59 -5.18
N ILE A 68 1.52 10.09 -4.74
CA ILE A 68 1.09 10.20 -3.35
C ILE A 68 1.97 9.33 -2.44
N VAL A 69 2.28 8.10 -2.85
CA VAL A 69 3.24 7.26 -2.12
C VAL A 69 4.60 7.96 -2.01
N ASN A 70 5.08 8.55 -3.09
CA ASN A 70 6.34 9.31 -3.09
C ASN A 70 6.26 10.57 -2.21
N HIS A 71 5.11 11.23 -2.16
CA HIS A 71 4.87 12.34 -1.22
C HIS A 71 5.04 11.85 0.22
N PHE A 72 4.41 10.74 0.61
CA PHE A 72 4.57 10.18 1.96
C PHE A 72 6.04 9.81 2.26
N LEU A 73 6.71 9.14 1.33
CA LEU A 73 8.12 8.75 1.48
C LEU A 73 9.04 9.95 1.72
N ASN A 74 8.77 11.10 1.10
CA ASN A 74 9.61 12.29 1.21
C ASN A 74 9.21 13.22 2.37
N THR A 75 7.93 13.20 2.79
CA THR A 75 7.42 14.08 3.84
C THR A 75 7.70 13.56 5.24
N PHE A 76 7.54 12.26 5.45
CA PHE A 76 7.63 11.66 6.78
C PHE A 76 9.03 11.12 7.08
N THR A 77 9.35 11.00 8.36
CA THR A 77 10.70 10.61 8.84
C THR A 77 10.70 9.26 9.54
N GLU A 78 9.56 8.66 9.77
CA GLU A 78 9.41 7.34 10.36
C GLU A 78 10.21 6.30 9.56
N ASP A 79 10.70 5.26 10.24
CA ASP A 79 11.49 4.20 9.60
C ASP A 79 10.64 3.40 8.61
N TYR A 80 9.36 3.22 8.93
CA TYR A 80 8.41 2.44 8.13
C TYR A 80 7.13 3.23 7.83
N LEU A 81 6.58 3.03 6.64
CA LEU A 81 5.28 3.56 6.24
C LEU A 81 4.35 2.41 5.88
N VAL A 82 3.12 2.45 6.40
CA VAL A 82 2.05 1.56 5.97
C VAL A 82 1.23 2.26 4.91
N ILE A 83 1.25 1.79 3.68
CA ILE A 83 0.32 2.23 2.63
C ILE A 83 -0.92 1.37 2.76
N MET A 84 -2.06 2.00 3.00
CA MET A 84 -3.28 1.28 3.35
C MET A 84 -4.51 1.81 2.61
N ASP A 85 -5.35 0.87 2.17
CA ASP A 85 -6.66 1.17 1.58
C ASP A 85 -7.68 1.48 2.67
N PRO A 86 -8.46 2.59 2.56
CA PRO A 86 -9.51 2.95 3.52
C PRO A 86 -10.64 1.94 3.69
N SER A 87 -10.75 0.90 2.86
CA SER A 87 -11.69 -0.20 3.07
C SER A 87 -11.25 -1.24 4.11
N THR A 88 -10.01 -1.11 4.61
CA THR A 88 -9.43 -2.02 5.61
C THR A 88 -9.62 -1.46 7.01
N THR A 89 -10.04 -2.30 7.94
CA THR A 89 -10.25 -1.95 9.36
C THR A 89 -9.44 -2.84 10.28
N PHE A 90 -9.13 -2.32 11.48
CA PHE A 90 -8.40 -3.03 12.52
C PHE A 90 -9.39 -3.73 13.47
N ASN A 91 -9.19 -5.03 13.70
CA ASN A 91 -9.88 -5.79 14.73
C ASN A 91 -9.08 -5.82 16.06
N SER A 92 -7.75 -5.67 15.97
CA SER A 92 -6.82 -5.39 17.07
C SER A 92 -5.56 -4.75 16.51
N ASP A 93 -4.55 -4.43 17.35
CA ASP A 93 -3.33 -3.74 16.90
C ASP A 93 -2.42 -4.65 16.06
N PRO A 94 -2.26 -4.39 14.74
CA PRO A 94 -1.37 -5.17 13.87
C PRO A 94 0.10 -4.68 13.94
N ILE A 95 0.36 -3.52 14.54
CA ILE A 95 1.64 -2.83 14.44
C ILE A 95 2.79 -3.59 15.11
N PRO A 96 2.65 -4.16 16.32
CA PRO A 96 3.73 -4.89 16.96
C PRO A 96 4.25 -6.06 16.13
N GLN A 97 3.34 -6.86 15.55
CA GLN A 97 3.70 -8.00 14.70
C GLN A 97 4.35 -7.53 13.40
N THR A 98 3.84 -6.47 12.78
CA THR A 98 4.40 -5.85 11.57
C THR A 98 5.84 -5.38 11.82
N LEU A 99 6.08 -4.62 12.90
CA LEU A 99 7.41 -4.12 13.27
C LEU A 99 8.39 -5.26 13.58
N SER A 100 7.94 -6.29 14.28
CA SER A 100 8.76 -7.48 14.56
C SER A 100 9.23 -8.15 13.27
N THR A 101 8.33 -8.30 12.29
CA THR A 101 8.67 -8.92 11.00
C THR A 101 9.59 -8.04 10.16
N LEU A 102 9.34 -6.72 10.09
CA LEU A 102 10.25 -5.78 9.41
C LEU A 102 11.66 -5.81 10.03
N SER A 103 11.72 -5.83 11.36
CA SER A 103 13.00 -5.88 12.10
C SER A 103 13.79 -7.18 11.89
N SER A 104 13.14 -8.25 11.40
CA SER A 104 13.81 -9.51 11.04
C SER A 104 14.45 -9.53 9.66
N GLY A 105 14.46 -8.37 8.97
CA GLY A 105 15.19 -8.17 7.71
C GLY A 105 14.35 -8.15 6.45
N TYR A 106 13.03 -8.00 6.58
CA TYR A 106 12.14 -7.78 5.44
C TYR A 106 12.00 -6.28 5.14
N GLN A 107 12.00 -5.90 3.87
CA GLN A 107 11.81 -4.53 3.40
C GLN A 107 10.35 -4.18 3.17
N GLY A 108 9.48 -5.18 3.10
CA GLY A 108 8.04 -5.02 3.05
C GLY A 108 7.32 -6.14 3.77
N VAL A 109 6.25 -5.77 4.47
CA VAL A 109 5.36 -6.70 5.20
C VAL A 109 3.92 -6.32 4.90
N GLY A 110 3.10 -7.29 4.57
CA GLY A 110 1.69 -7.02 4.25
C GLY A 110 0.72 -8.07 4.76
N TRP A 111 -0.55 -7.68 4.82
CA TRP A 111 -1.64 -8.59 5.17
C TRP A 111 -2.02 -9.51 4.02
N LYS A 112 -1.98 -8.97 2.80
CA LYS A 112 -2.28 -9.70 1.56
C LYS A 112 -1.13 -9.55 0.59
N GLY A 113 -0.85 -10.61 -0.15
CA GLY A 113 0.19 -10.66 -1.14
C GLY A 113 0.04 -11.88 -2.04
N GLY A 114 1.07 -12.20 -2.81
CA GLY A 114 1.03 -13.38 -3.65
C GLY A 114 2.34 -13.68 -4.37
N LEU A 115 2.38 -14.87 -4.91
CA LEU A 115 3.43 -15.32 -5.83
C LEU A 115 2.98 -15.05 -7.26
N VAL A 116 3.85 -14.46 -8.07
CA VAL A 116 3.59 -14.30 -9.51
C VAL A 116 3.44 -15.67 -10.15
N ASN A 117 2.34 -15.87 -10.86
CA ASN A 117 2.10 -17.15 -11.55
C ASN A 117 2.96 -17.22 -12.82
N LEU A 118 3.84 -18.22 -12.87
CA LEU A 118 4.75 -18.42 -13.99
C LEU A 118 4.10 -19.26 -15.11
N GLU A 119 3.10 -20.07 -14.77
CA GLU A 119 2.42 -20.95 -15.74
C GLU A 119 1.54 -20.13 -16.68
N ASP A 120 1.01 -18.99 -16.20
CA ASP A 120 0.20 -18.08 -17.01
C ASP A 120 1.00 -16.88 -17.57
N GLU A 121 2.34 -16.94 -17.54
CA GLU A 121 3.22 -15.89 -18.04
C GLU A 121 3.03 -14.53 -17.32
N TRP A 122 2.90 -14.54 -15.99
CA TRP A 122 2.75 -13.34 -15.15
C TRP A 122 1.39 -12.65 -15.26
N ARG A 123 0.34 -13.37 -15.69
CA ARG A 123 -1.01 -12.80 -15.83
C ARG A 123 -1.78 -12.72 -14.52
N SER A 124 -1.41 -13.55 -13.55
CA SER A 124 -2.04 -13.58 -12.23
C SER A 124 -1.01 -13.73 -11.11
N THR A 125 -1.51 -13.68 -9.89
CA THR A 125 -0.77 -14.00 -8.67
C THR A 125 -1.54 -15.00 -7.84
N ASP A 126 -0.83 -15.94 -7.22
CA ASP A 126 -1.40 -16.96 -6.35
C ASP A 126 -1.22 -16.55 -4.89
N ASP A 127 -2.31 -16.42 -4.14
CA ASP A 127 -2.27 -16.29 -2.69
C ASP A 127 -2.01 -17.67 -2.07
N LYS A 128 -0.83 -17.85 -1.49
CA LYS A 128 -0.42 -19.07 -0.77
C LYS A 128 -0.47 -18.88 0.75
N GLY A 129 -1.11 -17.80 1.24
CA GLY A 129 -1.14 -17.45 2.66
C GLY A 129 0.19 -16.88 3.17
N ALA A 130 0.36 -16.85 4.49
CA ALA A 130 1.53 -16.26 5.14
C ALA A 130 2.85 -16.89 4.69
N GLY A 131 3.88 -16.06 4.49
CA GLY A 131 5.21 -16.46 4.02
C GLY A 131 5.83 -15.43 3.08
N GLU A 132 7.03 -15.70 2.58
CA GLU A 132 7.69 -14.80 1.62
C GLU A 132 6.90 -14.77 0.30
N VAL A 133 6.75 -13.55 -0.28
CA VAL A 133 5.94 -13.29 -1.47
C VAL A 133 6.68 -12.43 -2.49
N ASP A 134 6.22 -12.45 -3.73
CA ASP A 134 6.75 -11.59 -4.79
C ASP A 134 6.14 -10.20 -4.74
N VAL A 135 4.86 -10.13 -4.37
CA VAL A 135 4.09 -8.88 -4.33
C VAL A 135 3.28 -8.79 -3.05
N LEU A 136 3.09 -7.55 -2.58
CA LEU A 136 2.16 -7.18 -1.52
C LEU A 136 1.08 -6.29 -2.10
N PHE A 137 -0.11 -6.36 -1.53
CA PHE A 137 -1.24 -5.52 -1.91
C PHE A 137 -1.47 -4.42 -0.86
N SER A 138 -1.79 -3.22 -1.33
CA SER A 138 -1.94 -2.04 -0.50
C SER A 138 -3.22 -1.99 0.34
N TYR A 139 -3.86 -3.14 0.62
CA TYR A 139 -4.85 -3.23 1.70
C TYR A 139 -4.23 -2.90 3.06
N PHE A 140 -3.03 -3.40 3.32
CA PHE A 140 -2.12 -3.03 4.39
C PHE A 140 -0.72 -3.47 3.95
N MET A 141 0.11 -2.51 3.53
CA MET A 141 1.45 -2.75 3.01
C MET A 141 2.44 -1.85 3.74
N ALA A 142 3.14 -2.41 4.74
CA ALA A 142 4.22 -1.73 5.45
C ALA A 142 5.52 -1.88 4.68
N ILE A 143 6.25 -0.78 4.48
CA ILE A 143 7.50 -0.73 3.71
C ILE A 143 8.61 -0.02 4.48
N ASP A 144 9.84 -0.49 4.35
CA ASP A 144 11.03 0.23 4.78
C ASP A 144 11.18 1.50 3.94
N ARG A 145 11.02 2.66 4.59
CA ARG A 145 11.04 3.96 3.93
C ARG A 145 12.39 4.25 3.27
N LYS A 146 13.49 3.96 3.97
CA LYS A 146 14.83 4.23 3.44
C LYS A 146 15.14 3.36 2.23
N PHE A 147 14.74 2.08 2.30
CA PHE A 147 14.87 1.17 1.16
C PHE A 147 14.01 1.61 -0.02
N ALA A 148 12.74 1.98 0.23
CA ALA A 148 11.84 2.48 -0.81
C ALA A 148 12.39 3.76 -1.48
N LEU A 149 12.91 4.71 -0.72
CA LEU A 149 13.57 5.91 -1.26
C LEU A 149 14.80 5.56 -2.10
N LYS A 150 15.64 4.62 -1.62
CA LYS A 150 16.86 4.19 -2.34
C LYS A 150 16.55 3.63 -3.73
N ILE A 151 15.42 2.97 -3.92
CA ILE A 151 15.01 2.41 -5.21
C ILE A 151 14.24 3.41 -6.10
N GLY A 152 14.05 4.65 -5.62
CA GLY A 152 13.34 5.71 -6.34
C GLY A 152 11.84 5.79 -6.05
N GLY A 153 11.34 5.03 -5.07
CA GLY A 153 9.94 5.03 -4.66
C GLY A 153 8.99 4.33 -5.64
N ALA A 154 7.72 4.70 -5.57
CA ALA A 154 6.69 4.21 -6.50
C ALA A 154 6.79 4.93 -7.86
N ASN A 155 6.34 4.25 -8.92
CA ASN A 155 6.36 4.83 -10.26
C ASN A 155 5.40 6.04 -10.35
N PRO A 156 5.88 7.25 -10.68
CA PRO A 156 5.03 8.45 -10.78
C PRO A 156 3.92 8.34 -11.84
N SER A 157 4.09 7.44 -12.81
CA SER A 157 3.09 7.15 -13.85
C SER A 157 1.96 6.24 -13.37
N ALA A 158 2.06 5.66 -12.16
CA ALA A 158 1.01 4.86 -11.56
C ALA A 158 -0.10 5.78 -11.03
N LYS A 159 -1.14 6.01 -11.84
CA LYS A 159 -2.23 6.94 -11.51
C LYS A 159 -3.28 6.31 -10.61
N TYR A 160 -3.54 5.03 -10.76
CA TYR A 160 -4.51 4.26 -10.01
C TYR A 160 -3.82 3.14 -9.22
N TYR A 161 -4.34 2.77 -8.05
CA TYR A 161 -3.66 1.84 -7.13
C TYR A 161 -3.48 0.42 -7.70
N ARG A 162 -4.50 -0.10 -8.41
CA ARG A 162 -4.52 -1.47 -8.90
C ARG A 162 -3.31 -1.76 -9.79
N ASN A 163 -2.56 -2.79 -9.43
CA ASN A 163 -1.28 -3.19 -10.00
C ASN A 163 -0.10 -2.21 -9.74
N ALA A 164 -0.33 -1.04 -9.13
CA ALA A 164 0.74 -0.11 -8.77
C ALA A 164 1.53 -0.58 -7.55
N ASP A 165 0.85 -1.16 -6.58
CA ASP A 165 1.43 -1.84 -5.42
C ASP A 165 2.27 -3.06 -5.82
N MET A 166 1.79 -3.86 -6.79
CA MET A 166 2.57 -4.95 -7.39
C MET A 166 3.83 -4.42 -8.10
N GLU A 167 3.73 -3.32 -8.88
CA GLU A 167 4.88 -2.71 -9.55
C GLU A 167 5.94 -2.25 -8.54
N LEU A 168 5.51 -1.62 -7.42
CA LEU A 168 6.41 -1.22 -6.33
C LEU A 168 7.05 -2.44 -5.66
N SER A 169 6.26 -3.48 -5.35
CA SER A 169 6.74 -4.73 -4.76
C SER A 169 7.83 -5.39 -5.62
N LEU A 170 7.59 -5.53 -6.91
CA LEU A 170 8.56 -6.09 -7.85
C LEU A 170 9.82 -5.22 -8.01
N ALA A 171 9.67 -3.89 -7.93
CA ALA A 171 10.83 -2.99 -7.90
C ALA A 171 11.67 -3.19 -6.62
N MET A 172 11.03 -3.39 -5.47
CA MET A 172 11.70 -3.73 -4.22
C MET A 172 12.42 -5.08 -4.34
N ARG A 173 11.76 -6.11 -4.89
CA ARG A 173 12.37 -7.43 -5.15
C ARG A 173 13.57 -7.33 -6.08
N ALA A 174 13.46 -6.60 -7.18
CA ALA A 174 14.55 -6.39 -8.15
C ALA A 174 15.77 -5.70 -7.55
N ALA A 175 15.59 -4.95 -6.46
CA ALA A 175 16.68 -4.33 -5.70
C ALA A 175 17.21 -5.22 -4.56
N GLY A 176 16.81 -6.48 -4.49
CA GLY A 176 17.23 -7.45 -3.46
C GLY A 176 16.42 -7.39 -2.16
N GLY A 177 15.31 -6.64 -2.13
CA GLY A 177 14.41 -6.59 -0.98
C GLY A 177 13.61 -7.88 -0.82
N LYS A 178 13.28 -8.22 0.44
CA LYS A 178 12.43 -9.36 0.80
C LYS A 178 11.07 -8.86 1.25
N LEU A 179 10.01 -9.54 0.82
CA LEU A 179 8.63 -9.20 1.14
C LEU A 179 7.96 -10.37 1.86
N MET A 180 7.20 -10.08 2.91
CA MET A 180 6.53 -11.09 3.74
C MET A 180 5.05 -10.80 3.84
N GLN A 181 4.22 -11.78 3.50
CA GLN A 181 2.80 -11.80 3.87
C GLN A 181 2.65 -12.45 5.25
N ILE A 182 1.93 -11.79 6.14
CA ILE A 182 1.63 -12.30 7.49
C ILE A 182 0.13 -12.21 7.79
N ASP A 183 -0.35 -13.08 8.66
CA ASP A 183 -1.71 -12.98 9.16
C ASP A 183 -1.82 -11.84 10.15
N LEU A 184 -2.68 -10.88 9.86
CA LEU A 184 -2.92 -9.70 10.69
C LEU A 184 -4.40 -9.63 11.09
N PRO A 185 -4.72 -9.06 12.25
CA PRO A 185 -6.09 -8.92 12.75
C PRO A 185 -6.82 -7.78 12.02
N LEU A 186 -6.96 -7.92 10.72
CA LEU A 186 -7.55 -6.94 9.82
C LEU A 186 -8.79 -7.53 9.14
N GLU A 187 -9.69 -6.64 8.75
CA GLU A 187 -10.86 -6.98 7.96
C GLU A 187 -10.96 -6.01 6.79
N GLN A 188 -11.41 -6.49 5.64
CA GLN A 188 -11.66 -5.68 4.47
C GLN A 188 -13.15 -5.61 4.18
N GLY A 189 -13.69 -4.40 4.14
CA GLY A 189 -15.02 -4.14 3.64
C GLY A 189 -15.08 -4.15 2.10
N ARG A 190 -15.91 -3.31 1.52
CA ARG A 190 -15.92 -3.10 0.07
C ARG A 190 -14.61 -2.47 -0.40
N HIS A 191 -14.22 -2.71 -1.64
CA HIS A 191 -13.05 -2.07 -2.22
C HIS A 191 -13.25 -0.56 -2.40
N HIS A 192 -12.66 0.24 -1.50
CA HIS A 192 -12.59 1.68 -1.65
C HIS A 192 -11.88 2.05 -2.96
N GLY A 193 -12.30 3.15 -3.59
CA GLY A 193 -11.73 3.57 -4.86
C GLY A 193 -12.07 2.66 -6.06
N TYR A 194 -12.36 1.37 -5.86
CA TYR A 194 -12.78 0.52 -6.97
C TYR A 194 -14.20 0.83 -7.42
N TYR A 195 -15.14 0.93 -6.48
CA TYR A 195 -16.55 1.19 -6.77
C TYR A 195 -16.84 2.68 -6.96
N ASP A 196 -16.02 3.57 -6.39
CA ASP A 196 -16.24 5.01 -6.40
C ASP A 196 -15.46 5.71 -7.52
N THR A 197 -14.55 5.01 -8.19
CA THR A 197 -13.77 5.55 -9.31
C THR A 197 -14.47 5.27 -10.64
N ASP A 198 -14.40 6.23 -11.57
CA ASP A 198 -14.85 6.07 -12.95
C ASP A 198 -14.28 4.79 -13.58
N PRO A 199 -15.14 3.87 -14.10
CA PRO A 199 -14.69 2.59 -14.63
C PRO A 199 -13.69 2.70 -15.79
N ASP A 200 -13.86 3.67 -16.69
CA ASP A 200 -12.96 3.86 -17.83
C ASP A 200 -11.58 4.34 -17.37
N TYR A 201 -11.55 5.28 -16.42
CA TYR A 201 -10.31 5.73 -15.79
C TYR A 201 -9.60 4.59 -15.07
N ARG A 202 -10.34 3.83 -14.26
CA ARG A 202 -9.86 2.67 -13.52
C ARG A 202 -9.23 1.62 -14.43
N ASP A 203 -9.99 1.16 -15.43
CA ASP A 203 -9.57 0.08 -16.31
C ASP A 203 -8.40 0.49 -17.21
N LYS A 204 -8.40 1.73 -17.71
CA LYS A 204 -7.30 2.30 -18.48
C LYS A 204 -6.00 2.35 -17.67
N ASN A 205 -6.06 2.85 -16.44
CA ASN A 205 -4.86 3.03 -15.62
C ASN A 205 -4.37 1.72 -15.01
N SER A 206 -5.28 0.80 -14.62
CA SER A 206 -4.90 -0.56 -14.20
C SER A 206 -4.17 -1.32 -15.31
N ARG A 207 -4.67 -1.23 -16.55
CA ARG A 207 -4.02 -1.82 -17.73
C ARG A 207 -2.63 -1.26 -17.98
N LYS A 208 -2.46 0.06 -17.86
CA LYS A 208 -1.16 0.71 -18.00
C LYS A 208 -0.17 0.26 -16.94
N ASN A 209 -0.62 0.15 -15.68
CA ASN A 209 0.22 -0.35 -14.59
C ASN A 209 0.65 -1.79 -14.88
N TYR A 210 -0.29 -2.63 -15.27
CA TYR A 210 0.00 -4.03 -15.61
C TYR A 210 0.96 -4.16 -16.80
N GLN A 211 0.76 -3.39 -17.86
CA GLN A 211 1.67 -3.39 -19.02
C GLN A 211 3.11 -3.05 -18.62
N ARG A 212 3.29 -2.04 -17.73
CA ARG A 212 4.63 -1.69 -17.23
C ARG A 212 5.27 -2.83 -16.42
N ILE A 213 4.46 -3.59 -15.66
CA ILE A 213 4.96 -4.78 -14.96
C ILE A 213 5.51 -5.79 -15.98
N LEU A 214 4.75 -6.09 -17.03
CA LEU A 214 5.16 -7.02 -18.07
C LEU A 214 6.43 -6.55 -18.81
N ASP A 215 6.45 -5.29 -19.22
CA ASP A 215 7.58 -4.70 -19.97
C ASP A 215 8.87 -4.66 -19.14
N ARG A 216 8.74 -4.49 -17.82
CA ARG A 216 9.88 -4.27 -16.93
C ARG A 216 10.38 -5.54 -16.26
N PHE A 217 9.49 -6.45 -15.89
CA PHE A 217 9.80 -7.55 -14.99
C PHE A 217 9.52 -8.94 -15.56
N ARG A 218 8.61 -9.11 -16.52
CA ARG A 218 8.26 -10.43 -17.06
C ARG A 218 9.50 -11.20 -17.52
N GLY A 219 9.61 -12.45 -17.06
CA GLY A 219 10.73 -13.33 -17.37
C GLY A 219 11.96 -13.15 -16.46
N LYS A 220 11.97 -12.17 -15.57
CA LYS A 220 13.05 -11.98 -14.59
C LYS A 220 12.80 -12.83 -13.34
N ASN A 221 12.84 -14.17 -13.51
CA ASN A 221 12.50 -15.09 -12.42
C ASN A 221 13.46 -15.00 -11.23
N GLU A 222 14.65 -14.47 -11.43
CA GLU A 222 15.69 -14.28 -10.41
C GLU A 222 15.30 -13.25 -9.33
N ILE A 223 14.33 -12.35 -9.61
CA ILE A 223 13.83 -11.40 -8.61
C ILE A 223 12.74 -11.99 -7.72
N LEU A 224 12.17 -13.12 -8.09
CA LEU A 224 11.07 -13.73 -7.38
C LEU A 224 11.57 -14.48 -6.14
N CYS A 225 10.71 -14.66 -5.14
CA CYS A 225 11.04 -15.49 -3.99
C CYS A 225 11.00 -16.97 -4.33
N GLU A 226 11.52 -17.82 -3.44
CA GLU A 226 11.43 -19.26 -3.57
C GLU A 226 9.97 -19.72 -3.66
N ARG A 227 9.69 -20.64 -4.55
CA ARG A 227 8.34 -21.18 -4.80
C ARG A 227 7.93 -22.14 -3.68
N ARG A 228 6.71 -22.07 -3.22
CA ARG A 228 6.11 -22.88 -2.14
C ARG A 228 4.67 -23.30 -2.46
#